data_8b6d600a062a538eb6be2267f6789f77
#
_entry.id   8b6d600a062a538eb6be2267f6789f77
#
_cell.length_a   1.000
_cell.length_b   1.000
_cell.length_c   1.000
_cell.angle_alpha   90.00
_cell.angle_beta   90.00
_cell.angle_gamma   90.00
#
_symmetry.space_group_name_H-M   'P 1'
#
loop_
_entity.id
_entity.type
_entity.pdbx_description
1 polymer ?
#
loop_
_entity_poly.entity_id
_entity_poly.type
_entity_poly.pdbx_seq_one_letter_code
_entity_poly.pdbx_strand_id
1 'polypeptide(L)'
;MLEQRNLILAIALSVAIIVGFEMIGPKPAPTPEQMAQQQTGVATNMSPSADGSGVPIVNNAAPGSVPAPGNVPAPGGTGAQGAIANAVRADVIANSPRITFDNGRVFGSISLTGGRIDDLTLTGYRETVDPESAQIVLLSPAGTAKPYYADFGWTTGPGIKIKTPTPQTVWQSDKRTLSGNATATLSWNNGEGLIFKRMITLDDDFMFTVRDVVENKTGEAVSLYPYGLVSRTGLPQTTGFYILHEGALGVF
;
A
#
# COMPACT_ATOMS: atom_id res chain seq x y z
N MET A 1 -17.31 -38.94 50.20
CA MET A 1 -16.73 -37.70 50.79
C MET A 1 -15.39 -37.24 50.17
N LEU A 2 -14.55 -38.14 49.65
CA LEU A 2 -13.27 -37.76 49.04
C LEU A 2 -13.43 -37.05 47.67
N GLU A 3 -14.40 -37.40 46.86
CA GLU A 3 -14.65 -36.79 45.55
C GLU A 3 -15.10 -35.34 45.64
N GLN A 4 -15.98 -35.00 46.56
CA GLN A 4 -16.41 -33.61 46.77
C GLN A 4 -15.26 -32.69 47.24
N ARG A 5 -14.32 -33.24 48.02
CA ARG A 5 -13.14 -32.51 48.48
C ARG A 5 -12.18 -32.20 47.33
N ASN A 6 -12.02 -33.14 46.41
CA ASN A 6 -11.19 -32.96 45.22
C ASN A 6 -11.82 -31.96 44.25
N LEU A 7 -13.14 -31.96 44.09
CA LEU A 7 -13.86 -31.01 43.27
C LEU A 7 -13.72 -29.56 43.80
N ILE A 8 -13.88 -29.39 45.12
CA ILE A 8 -13.72 -28.08 45.79
C ILE A 8 -12.28 -27.58 45.65
N LEU A 9 -11.28 -28.47 45.80
CA LEU A 9 -9.88 -28.12 45.60
C LEU A 9 -9.56 -27.71 44.16
N ALA A 10 -10.13 -28.41 43.19
CA ALA A 10 -9.94 -28.06 41.76
C ALA A 10 -10.55 -26.69 41.42
N ILE A 11 -11.74 -26.40 41.92
CA ILE A 11 -12.39 -25.10 41.74
C ILE A 11 -11.58 -23.98 42.42
N ALA A 12 -11.13 -24.19 43.66
CA ALA A 12 -10.34 -23.20 44.38
C ALA A 12 -9.00 -22.93 43.69
N LEU A 13 -8.34 -23.97 43.13
CA LEU A 13 -7.11 -23.81 42.37
C LEU A 13 -7.33 -23.05 41.06
N SER A 14 -8.42 -23.33 40.33
CA SER A 14 -8.76 -22.62 39.10
C SER A 14 -9.02 -21.14 39.35
N VAL A 15 -9.76 -20.81 40.40
CA VAL A 15 -10.01 -19.41 40.78
C VAL A 15 -8.71 -18.72 41.20
N ALA A 16 -7.84 -19.38 41.94
CA ALA A 16 -6.55 -18.82 42.34
C ALA A 16 -5.63 -18.54 41.14
N ILE A 17 -5.64 -19.41 40.14
CA ILE A 17 -4.88 -19.19 38.88
C ILE A 17 -5.44 -17.97 38.11
N ILE A 18 -6.75 -17.85 37.96
CA ILE A 18 -7.38 -16.74 37.26
C ILE A 18 -7.06 -15.40 37.95
N VAL A 19 -7.22 -15.34 39.26
CA VAL A 19 -6.91 -14.13 40.05
C VAL A 19 -5.41 -13.82 40.02
N GLY A 20 -4.56 -14.84 40.07
CA GLY A 20 -3.11 -14.68 39.95
C GLY A 20 -2.71 -14.12 38.58
N PHE A 21 -3.37 -14.56 37.51
CA PHE A 21 -3.12 -14.04 36.16
C PHE A 21 -3.58 -12.59 35.97
N GLU A 22 -4.69 -12.18 36.59
CA GLU A 22 -5.14 -10.79 36.57
C GLU A 22 -4.22 -9.86 37.36
N MET A 23 -3.57 -10.35 38.41
CA MET A 23 -2.65 -9.54 39.22
C MET A 23 -1.24 -9.39 38.62
N ILE A 24 -0.76 -10.40 37.87
CA ILE A 24 0.62 -10.47 37.37
C ILE A 24 0.67 -10.27 35.83
N GLY A 25 -0.45 -10.50 35.13
CA GLY A 25 -0.54 -10.36 33.68
C GLY A 25 -0.36 -8.93 33.19
N PRO A 26 0.24 -8.73 31.99
CA PRO A 26 0.31 -7.39 31.39
C PRO A 26 -1.11 -6.87 31.17
N LYS A 27 -1.37 -5.64 31.60
CA LYS A 27 -2.67 -4.98 31.41
C LYS A 27 -3.00 -4.94 29.92
N PRO A 28 -4.22 -5.31 29.49
CA PRO A 28 -4.61 -5.22 28.09
C PRO A 28 -4.43 -3.78 27.59
N ALA A 29 -3.89 -3.64 26.39
CA ALA A 29 -3.75 -2.35 25.74
C ALA A 29 -5.14 -1.68 25.61
N PRO A 30 -5.25 -0.36 25.82
CA PRO A 30 -6.52 0.34 25.71
C PRO A 30 -7.11 0.18 24.32
N THR A 31 -8.41 -0.08 24.25
CA THR A 31 -9.14 -0.21 22.98
C THR A 31 -9.14 1.14 22.23
N PRO A 32 -9.28 1.14 20.88
CA PRO A 32 -9.33 2.37 20.07
C PRO A 32 -10.37 3.38 20.55
N GLU A 33 -11.48 2.92 21.14
CA GLU A 33 -12.52 3.77 21.73
C GLU A 33 -12.08 4.49 23.01
N GLN A 34 -11.22 3.85 23.81
CA GLN A 34 -10.66 4.47 25.02
C GLN A 34 -9.57 5.49 24.69
N MET A 35 -8.83 5.30 23.59
CA MET A 35 -7.87 6.30 23.10
C MET A 35 -8.56 7.52 22.49
N ALA A 36 -9.71 7.35 21.84
CA ALA A 36 -10.51 8.46 21.31
C ALA A 36 -11.12 9.35 22.41
N GLN A 37 -11.48 8.77 23.55
CA GLN A 37 -12.02 9.51 24.70
C GLN A 37 -10.95 10.29 25.50
N GLN A 38 -9.69 9.87 25.46
CA GLN A 38 -8.59 10.61 26.09
C GLN A 38 -8.13 11.81 25.26
N GLN A 39 -8.35 11.80 23.94
CA GLN A 39 -8.01 12.96 23.09
C GLN A 39 -9.03 14.10 23.13
N THR A 40 -10.26 13.86 23.57
CA THR A 40 -11.28 14.91 23.70
C THR A 40 -11.20 15.71 25.02
N GLY A 41 -10.34 15.32 25.95
CA GLY A 41 -10.19 15.97 27.26
C GLY A 41 -9.15 17.10 27.34
N VAL A 42 -8.39 17.38 26.27
CA VAL A 42 -7.26 18.35 26.30
C VAL A 42 -7.49 19.57 25.39
N ALA A 43 -8.65 19.71 24.78
CA ALA A 43 -8.95 20.82 23.86
C ALA A 43 -9.88 21.89 24.51
N THR A 44 -9.54 22.41 25.65
CA THR A 44 -10.13 23.68 26.13
C THR A 44 -9.09 24.44 26.96
N ASN A 45 -8.42 25.36 26.27
CA ASN A 45 -7.85 26.64 26.70
C ASN A 45 -6.51 26.91 26.02
N MET A 46 -6.59 27.55 24.86
CA MET A 46 -5.58 28.54 24.46
C MET A 46 -6.17 29.48 23.41
N SER A 47 -6.49 30.68 23.84
CA SER A 47 -6.68 31.85 22.98
C SER A 47 -5.38 32.22 22.27
N PRO A 48 -5.43 32.80 21.05
CA PRO A 48 -4.25 33.17 20.29
C PRO A 48 -3.63 34.46 20.82
N SER A 49 -2.36 34.42 21.24
CA SER A 49 -1.54 35.61 21.37
C SER A 49 -0.50 35.62 20.26
N ALA A 50 -0.56 36.67 19.45
CA ALA A 50 0.50 37.02 18.51
C ALA A 50 1.71 37.53 19.29
N ASP A 51 2.89 36.94 19.11
CA ASP A 51 4.14 37.67 18.94
C ASP A 51 5.25 36.74 18.45
N GLY A 52 6.00 37.24 17.49
CA GLY A 52 7.08 36.55 16.87
C GLY A 52 8.35 36.51 17.71
N SER A 53 9.01 35.36 17.68
CA SER A 53 10.46 35.25 17.86
C SER A 53 10.87 33.83 17.45
N GLY A 54 11.48 33.72 16.28
CA GLY A 54 12.08 32.49 15.80
C GLY A 54 13.33 32.12 16.60
N VAL A 55 13.36 30.90 17.09
CA VAL A 55 14.60 30.23 17.51
C VAL A 55 14.74 28.97 16.67
N PRO A 56 15.86 28.79 15.93
CA PRO A 56 16.06 27.57 15.18
C PRO A 56 16.38 26.43 16.14
N ILE A 57 15.56 25.37 16.10
CA ILE A 57 15.88 24.10 16.75
C ILE A 57 16.92 23.40 15.91
N VAL A 58 18.15 23.35 16.39
CA VAL A 58 19.23 22.57 15.77
C VAL A 58 19.00 21.11 16.14
N ASN A 59 18.46 20.34 15.22
CA ASN A 59 18.43 18.87 15.33
C ASN A 59 19.82 18.34 15.08
N ASN A 60 20.46 17.88 16.14
CA ASN A 60 21.75 17.21 16.12
C ASN A 60 21.52 15.78 15.58
N ALA A 61 21.53 15.61 14.28
CA ALA A 61 21.45 14.30 13.66
C ALA A 61 22.79 13.60 13.68
N ALA A 62 22.87 12.45 14.33
CA ALA A 62 24.01 11.55 14.26
C ALA A 62 24.21 11.05 12.81
N PRO A 63 25.46 10.83 12.35
CA PRO A 63 25.71 10.34 10.99
C PRO A 63 25.21 8.90 10.85
N GLY A 64 24.23 8.67 9.99
CA GLY A 64 23.70 7.34 9.66
C GLY A 64 22.19 7.16 9.75
N SER A 65 21.41 8.17 10.13
CA SER A 65 19.94 8.08 10.09
C SER A 65 19.42 8.37 8.70
N VAL A 66 18.93 7.35 8.02
CA VAL A 66 18.06 7.51 6.84
C VAL A 66 16.85 8.37 7.23
N PRO A 67 16.41 9.34 6.41
CA PRO A 67 15.22 10.14 6.70
C PRO A 67 14.02 9.21 6.88
N ALA A 68 13.31 9.37 8.00
CA ALA A 68 12.07 8.65 8.24
C ALA A 68 11.06 8.95 7.11
N PRO A 69 10.23 7.98 6.66
CA PRO A 69 9.33 8.14 5.52
C PRO A 69 8.13 9.08 5.76
N GLY A 70 8.21 9.99 6.72
CA GLY A 70 7.10 10.86 7.13
C GLY A 70 6.77 12.05 6.24
N ASN A 71 7.59 12.38 5.23
CA ASN A 71 7.39 13.56 4.36
C ASN A 71 7.44 13.24 2.86
N VAL A 72 7.19 11.99 2.48
CA VAL A 72 6.91 11.68 1.08
C VAL A 72 5.48 12.15 0.80
N PRO A 73 5.21 13.05 -0.16
CA PRO A 73 3.85 13.31 -0.59
C PRO A 73 3.25 11.98 -1.02
N ALA A 74 2.18 11.54 -0.35
CA ALA A 74 1.49 10.32 -0.75
C ALA A 74 1.14 10.46 -2.24
N PRO A 75 1.60 9.55 -3.13
CA PRO A 75 1.18 9.58 -4.51
C PRO A 75 -0.29 9.20 -4.56
N GLY A 76 -1.13 10.16 -4.74
CA GLY A 76 -2.58 10.02 -4.63
C GLY A 76 -3.17 11.26 -3.98
N GLY A 77 -2.80 12.45 -4.47
CA GLY A 77 -3.38 13.72 -4.06
C GLY A 77 -4.91 13.64 -4.14
N THR A 78 -5.54 13.93 -3.04
CA THR A 78 -6.98 13.87 -2.74
C THR A 78 -7.85 14.84 -3.58
N GLY A 79 -7.34 15.39 -4.70
CA GLY A 79 -8.03 16.42 -5.47
C GLY A 79 -8.95 15.93 -6.60
N ALA A 80 -8.80 14.70 -7.09
CA ALA A 80 -9.60 14.22 -8.23
C ALA A 80 -10.34 12.89 -7.97
N GLN A 81 -10.20 12.30 -6.80
CA GLN A 81 -10.75 10.97 -6.50
C GLN A 81 -12.24 10.97 -6.13
N GLY A 82 -12.81 12.12 -5.76
CA GLY A 82 -14.19 12.16 -5.24
C GLY A 82 -15.29 11.91 -6.28
N ALA A 83 -15.06 12.24 -7.55
CA ALA A 83 -16.11 12.17 -8.58
C ALA A 83 -16.12 10.86 -9.38
N ILE A 84 -15.05 10.05 -9.34
CA ILE A 84 -14.91 8.82 -10.12
C ILE A 84 -14.93 7.57 -9.23
N ALA A 85 -15.05 7.73 -7.92
CA ALA A 85 -14.93 6.65 -6.93
C ALA A 85 -15.94 5.48 -7.09
N ASN A 86 -16.90 5.59 -8.01
CA ASN A 86 -17.91 4.56 -8.29
C ASN A 86 -17.92 4.11 -9.77
N ALA A 87 -16.90 4.46 -10.54
CA ALA A 87 -16.83 4.01 -11.93
C ALA A 87 -16.75 2.48 -12.00
N VAL A 88 -17.42 1.91 -13.00
CA VAL A 88 -17.33 0.48 -13.27
C VAL A 88 -15.91 0.14 -13.71
N ARG A 89 -15.32 -0.91 -13.14
CA ARG A 89 -13.93 -1.32 -13.44
C ARG A 89 -13.67 -1.47 -14.94
N ALA A 90 -14.61 -2.06 -15.68
CA ALA A 90 -14.49 -2.24 -17.14
C ALA A 90 -14.35 -0.91 -17.88
N ASP A 91 -15.10 0.13 -17.47
CA ASP A 91 -15.04 1.44 -18.11
C ASP A 91 -13.69 2.14 -17.84
N VAL A 92 -13.17 2.02 -16.62
CA VAL A 92 -11.85 2.58 -16.27
C VAL A 92 -10.75 1.91 -17.09
N ILE A 93 -10.82 0.59 -17.24
CA ILE A 93 -9.87 -0.19 -18.04
C ILE A 93 -9.94 0.21 -19.51
N ALA A 94 -11.14 0.29 -20.08
CA ALA A 94 -11.35 0.60 -21.50
C ALA A 94 -10.88 2.03 -21.88
N ASN A 95 -10.94 2.96 -20.93
CA ASN A 95 -10.60 4.38 -21.17
C ASN A 95 -9.12 4.74 -20.93
N SER A 96 -8.23 3.76 -20.69
CA SER A 96 -6.80 4.00 -20.48
C SER A 96 -5.93 3.13 -21.40
N PRO A 97 -4.79 3.65 -21.90
CA PRO A 97 -3.85 2.85 -22.64
C PRO A 97 -3.22 1.80 -21.71
N ARG A 98 -3.16 0.54 -22.16
CA ARG A 98 -2.76 -0.59 -21.33
C ARG A 98 -1.91 -1.62 -22.08
N ILE A 99 -1.16 -2.42 -21.30
CA ILE A 99 -0.51 -3.67 -21.73
C ILE A 99 -1.29 -4.81 -21.12
N THR A 100 -1.78 -5.73 -21.91
CA THR A 100 -2.46 -6.94 -21.43
C THR A 100 -1.48 -8.02 -21.03
N PHE A 101 -1.87 -8.90 -20.12
CA PHE A 101 -1.14 -10.12 -19.78
C PHE A 101 -2.09 -11.29 -19.50
N ASP A 102 -1.61 -12.47 -19.82
CA ASP A 102 -2.27 -13.74 -19.50
C ASP A 102 -1.19 -14.83 -19.51
N ASN A 103 -0.99 -15.52 -18.37
CA ASN A 103 -0.09 -16.67 -18.25
C ASN A 103 -0.84 -17.96 -17.87
N GLY A 104 -2.19 -17.96 -17.98
CA GLY A 104 -3.06 -19.06 -17.61
C GLY A 104 -3.39 -19.16 -16.12
N ARG A 105 -2.63 -18.50 -15.24
CA ARG A 105 -2.88 -18.43 -13.79
C ARG A 105 -3.46 -17.09 -13.38
N VAL A 106 -2.97 -16.02 -13.99
CA VAL A 106 -3.47 -14.66 -13.83
C VAL A 106 -3.65 -14.01 -15.19
N PHE A 107 -4.67 -13.18 -15.31
CA PHE A 107 -4.87 -12.32 -16.48
C PHE A 107 -5.28 -10.92 -16.04
N GLY A 108 -5.04 -9.97 -16.90
CA GLY A 108 -5.34 -8.56 -16.61
C GLY A 108 -4.56 -7.61 -17.49
N SER A 109 -4.27 -6.44 -16.95
CA SER A 109 -3.53 -5.42 -17.68
C SER A 109 -2.80 -4.43 -16.78
N ILE A 110 -1.73 -3.84 -17.34
CA ILE A 110 -0.91 -2.81 -16.73
C ILE A 110 -1.30 -1.48 -17.35
N SER A 111 -1.65 -0.50 -16.53
CA SER A 111 -1.97 0.85 -17.00
C SER A 111 -0.70 1.56 -17.47
N LEU A 112 -0.72 2.13 -18.67
CA LEU A 112 0.33 3.04 -19.14
C LEU A 112 0.19 4.44 -18.53
N THR A 113 -0.97 4.78 -17.97
CA THR A 113 -1.14 5.99 -17.16
C THR A 113 -0.67 5.71 -15.74
N GLY A 114 0.42 6.35 -15.33
CA GLY A 114 1.11 6.11 -14.07
C GLY A 114 2.04 4.90 -14.07
N GLY A 115 1.94 3.97 -15.04
CA GLY A 115 2.74 2.75 -15.08
C GLY A 115 2.38 1.77 -13.97
N ARG A 116 1.08 1.61 -13.64
CA ARG A 116 0.55 0.85 -12.50
C ARG A 116 0.18 -0.57 -12.87
N ILE A 117 0.37 -1.48 -11.92
CA ILE A 117 -0.24 -2.81 -11.97
C ILE A 117 -1.55 -2.71 -11.17
N ASP A 118 -2.67 -2.54 -11.86
CA ASP A 118 -3.95 -2.17 -11.26
C ASP A 118 -5.15 -2.98 -11.78
N ASP A 119 -4.92 -4.01 -12.56
CA ASP A 119 -5.96 -4.87 -13.11
C ASP A 119 -5.43 -6.30 -13.18
N LEU A 120 -5.88 -7.15 -12.25
CA LEU A 120 -5.46 -8.54 -12.15
C LEU A 120 -6.60 -9.42 -11.64
N THR A 121 -6.87 -10.50 -12.35
CA THR A 121 -7.83 -11.54 -11.99
C THR A 121 -7.12 -12.89 -11.88
N LEU A 122 -7.47 -13.66 -10.86
CA LEU A 122 -6.94 -15.00 -10.61
C LEU A 122 -7.76 -16.04 -11.36
N THR A 123 -7.15 -16.78 -12.29
CA THR A 123 -7.87 -17.75 -13.15
C THR A 123 -8.41 -18.93 -12.34
N GLY A 124 -7.60 -19.47 -11.43
CA GLY A 124 -7.91 -20.69 -10.67
C GLY A 124 -8.65 -20.45 -9.35
N TYR A 125 -9.02 -19.19 -9.02
CA TYR A 125 -9.66 -18.86 -7.74
C TYR A 125 -10.99 -18.17 -7.96
N ARG A 126 -11.98 -18.55 -7.16
CA ARG A 126 -13.36 -18.04 -7.24
C ARG A 126 -13.80 -17.43 -5.93
N GLU A 127 -14.80 -16.55 -5.97
CA GLU A 127 -15.31 -15.84 -4.80
C GLU A 127 -15.99 -16.78 -3.80
N THR A 128 -16.55 -17.90 -4.27
CA THR A 128 -17.18 -18.93 -3.45
C THR A 128 -16.73 -20.33 -3.88
N VAL A 129 -17.13 -21.36 -3.15
CA VAL A 129 -16.89 -22.78 -3.50
C VAL A 129 -17.71 -23.26 -4.70
N ASP A 130 -18.67 -22.46 -5.15
CA ASP A 130 -19.45 -22.74 -6.35
C ASP A 130 -18.57 -22.58 -7.60
N PRO A 131 -18.44 -23.62 -8.46
CA PRO A 131 -17.67 -23.53 -9.70
C PRO A 131 -18.17 -22.47 -10.69
N GLU A 132 -19.43 -22.05 -10.60
CA GLU A 132 -20.01 -21.02 -11.46
C GLU A 132 -19.86 -19.60 -10.87
N SER A 133 -19.31 -19.46 -9.66
CA SER A 133 -19.09 -18.14 -9.09
C SER A 133 -18.01 -17.36 -9.82
N ALA A 134 -18.03 -16.04 -9.67
CA ALA A 134 -17.06 -15.15 -10.33
C ALA A 134 -15.62 -15.46 -9.89
N GLN A 135 -14.68 -15.23 -10.79
CA GLN A 135 -13.25 -15.30 -10.48
C GLN A 135 -12.86 -14.14 -9.56
N ILE A 136 -11.86 -14.38 -8.70
CA ILE A 136 -11.36 -13.35 -7.79
C ILE A 136 -10.63 -12.25 -8.58
N VAL A 137 -11.15 -11.03 -8.52
CA VAL A 137 -10.46 -9.83 -8.95
C VAL A 137 -9.55 -9.37 -7.81
N LEU A 138 -8.25 -9.61 -7.96
CA LEU A 138 -7.27 -9.24 -6.94
C LEU A 138 -6.94 -7.75 -6.99
N LEU A 139 -6.66 -7.20 -8.18
CA LEU A 139 -6.35 -5.79 -8.36
C LEU A 139 -7.46 -5.07 -9.14
N SER A 140 -7.70 -3.83 -8.77
CA SER A 140 -8.72 -2.96 -9.36
C SER A 140 -8.21 -1.53 -9.48
N PRO A 141 -8.45 -0.84 -10.62
CA PRO A 141 -7.89 0.48 -10.89
C PRO A 141 -8.30 1.55 -9.86
N ALA A 142 -7.43 2.55 -9.70
CA ALA A 142 -7.80 3.80 -9.06
C ALA A 142 -9.01 4.43 -9.76
N GLY A 143 -9.98 4.96 -8.97
CA GLY A 143 -11.23 5.49 -9.51
C GLY A 143 -12.41 4.52 -9.46
N THR A 144 -12.19 3.25 -9.18
CA THR A 144 -13.26 2.28 -8.88
C THR A 144 -13.71 2.37 -7.41
N ALA A 145 -14.81 1.72 -7.06
CA ALA A 145 -15.34 1.75 -5.69
C ALA A 145 -14.40 1.10 -4.66
N LYS A 146 -13.61 0.12 -5.06
CA LYS A 146 -12.66 -0.61 -4.20
C LYS A 146 -11.30 -0.73 -4.92
N PRO A 147 -10.57 0.36 -5.08
CA PRO A 147 -9.27 0.30 -5.76
C PRO A 147 -8.26 -0.49 -4.94
N TYR A 148 -7.49 -1.31 -5.64
CA TYR A 148 -6.37 -2.07 -5.10
C TYR A 148 -5.31 -2.21 -6.19
N TYR A 149 -4.17 -1.58 -6.05
CA TYR A 149 -3.14 -1.52 -7.08
C TYR A 149 -1.74 -1.37 -6.50
N ALA A 150 -0.74 -1.72 -7.30
CA ALA A 150 0.66 -1.43 -7.04
C ALA A 150 1.12 -0.25 -7.91
N ASP A 151 1.79 0.72 -7.29
CA ASP A 151 2.37 1.90 -7.91
C ASP A 151 3.86 1.99 -7.59
N PHE A 152 4.63 2.53 -8.51
CA PHE A 152 6.07 2.68 -8.37
C PHE A 152 6.47 4.05 -8.89
N GLY A 153 7.51 4.64 -8.34
CA GLY A 153 7.93 5.96 -8.79
C GLY A 153 9.23 6.42 -8.17
N TRP A 154 9.50 7.71 -8.34
CA TRP A 154 10.68 8.37 -7.81
C TRP A 154 10.31 9.66 -7.13
N THR A 155 11.00 9.96 -6.04
CA THR A 155 10.96 11.26 -5.39
C THR A 155 12.32 11.93 -5.47
N THR A 156 12.34 13.25 -5.30
CA THR A 156 13.56 14.05 -5.22
C THR A 156 13.83 14.48 -3.79
N GLY A 157 15.07 14.81 -3.49
CA GLY A 157 15.42 15.43 -2.21
C GLY A 157 14.76 16.82 -2.04
N PRO A 158 14.69 17.33 -0.79
CA PRO A 158 14.16 18.66 -0.51
C PRO A 158 14.87 19.74 -1.33
N GLY A 159 14.08 20.64 -1.95
CA GLY A 159 14.60 21.74 -2.76
C GLY A 159 15.07 21.38 -4.16
N ILE A 160 15.12 20.12 -4.54
CA ILE A 160 15.53 19.67 -5.87
C ILE A 160 14.30 19.65 -6.79
N LYS A 161 14.36 20.45 -7.86
CA LYS A 161 13.29 20.58 -8.87
C LYS A 161 13.63 19.72 -10.09
N ILE A 162 13.44 18.43 -10.00
CA ILE A 162 13.55 17.50 -11.12
C ILE A 162 12.13 17.01 -11.46
N LYS A 163 11.77 17.07 -12.74
CA LYS A 163 10.51 16.54 -13.21
C LYS A 163 10.57 15.01 -13.23
N THR A 164 9.86 14.36 -12.32
CA THR A 164 9.71 12.90 -12.22
C THR A 164 8.36 12.45 -12.78
N PRO A 165 8.20 11.17 -13.15
CA PRO A 165 6.90 10.63 -13.53
C PRO A 165 5.88 10.80 -12.39
N THR A 166 4.65 11.11 -12.73
CA THR A 166 3.51 11.26 -11.81
C THR A 166 2.47 10.19 -12.06
N PRO A 167 1.47 10.03 -11.19
CA PRO A 167 0.34 9.14 -11.42
C PRO A 167 -0.44 9.39 -12.72
N GLN A 168 -0.31 10.56 -13.31
CA GLN A 168 -0.95 10.98 -14.56
C GLN A 168 -0.02 10.88 -15.77
N THR A 169 1.24 10.55 -15.56
CA THR A 169 2.21 10.39 -16.67
C THR A 169 1.81 9.22 -17.54
N VAL A 170 1.71 9.47 -18.85
CA VAL A 170 1.47 8.42 -19.84
C VAL A 170 2.81 7.89 -20.33
N TRP A 171 3.05 6.62 -20.08
CA TRP A 171 4.25 5.90 -20.49
C TRP A 171 4.09 5.34 -21.91
N GLN A 172 5.21 5.25 -22.61
CA GLN A 172 5.31 4.51 -23.86
C GLN A 172 5.77 3.09 -23.56
N SER A 173 5.21 2.08 -24.22
CA SER A 173 5.62 0.69 -24.08
C SER A 173 6.17 0.14 -25.39
N ASP A 174 7.19 -0.72 -25.27
CA ASP A 174 7.75 -1.50 -26.39
C ASP A 174 6.85 -2.69 -26.78
N LYS A 175 5.87 -3.07 -25.92
CA LYS A 175 4.96 -4.19 -26.12
C LYS A 175 3.52 -3.81 -25.79
N ARG A 176 2.58 -4.50 -26.45
CA ARG A 176 1.14 -4.40 -26.15
C ARG A 176 0.63 -5.55 -25.27
N THR A 177 1.36 -6.64 -25.26
CA THR A 177 1.03 -7.84 -24.49
C THR A 177 2.29 -8.37 -23.83
N LEU A 178 2.15 -8.76 -22.56
CA LEU A 178 3.18 -9.41 -21.78
C LEU A 178 2.84 -10.90 -21.69
N SER A 179 3.67 -11.77 -22.24
CA SER A 179 3.46 -13.22 -22.25
C SER A 179 4.77 -13.97 -22.05
N GLY A 180 4.72 -15.11 -21.36
CA GLY A 180 5.78 -16.10 -21.28
C GLY A 180 7.14 -15.54 -20.83
N ASN A 181 7.28 -15.09 -19.60
CA ASN A 181 8.54 -14.55 -19.04
C ASN A 181 9.17 -13.38 -19.84
N ALA A 182 8.43 -12.81 -20.81
CA ALA A 182 8.91 -11.67 -21.57
C ALA A 182 8.88 -10.40 -20.72
N THR A 183 9.85 -9.52 -20.92
CA THR A 183 9.90 -8.22 -20.27
C THR A 183 9.25 -7.16 -21.14
N ALA A 184 8.30 -6.40 -20.62
CA ALA A 184 7.80 -5.17 -21.22
C ALA A 184 8.57 -3.99 -20.64
N THR A 185 9.02 -3.07 -21.51
CA THR A 185 9.72 -1.85 -21.10
C THR A 185 8.82 -0.63 -21.32
N LEU A 186 8.44 0.00 -20.22
CA LEU A 186 7.80 1.30 -20.23
C LEU A 186 8.87 2.37 -20.20
N SER A 187 8.73 3.43 -21.00
CA SER A 187 9.66 4.55 -21.04
C SER A 187 8.94 5.89 -21.03
N TRP A 188 9.55 6.87 -20.36
CA TRP A 188 9.09 8.23 -20.35
C TRP A 188 10.27 9.20 -20.28
N ASN A 189 10.27 10.21 -21.15
CA ASN A 189 11.28 11.25 -21.20
C ASN A 189 10.71 12.51 -20.52
N ASN A 190 11.41 13.06 -19.54
CA ASN A 190 10.97 14.28 -18.84
C ASN A 190 11.16 15.58 -19.64
N GLY A 191 11.85 15.53 -20.78
CA GLY A 191 12.19 16.69 -21.60
C GLY A 191 13.36 17.51 -21.07
N GLU A 192 13.98 17.11 -19.96
CA GLU A 192 15.07 17.81 -19.26
C GLU A 192 16.33 16.94 -19.17
N GLY A 193 16.46 15.95 -20.05
CA GLY A 193 17.64 15.08 -20.14
C GLY A 193 17.56 13.81 -19.30
N LEU A 194 16.43 13.49 -18.64
CA LEU A 194 16.23 12.22 -17.95
C LEU A 194 15.23 11.34 -18.69
N ILE A 195 15.58 10.07 -18.87
CA ILE A 195 14.68 9.04 -19.43
C ILE A 195 14.45 7.99 -18.35
N PHE A 196 13.20 7.89 -17.90
CA PHE A 196 12.75 6.91 -16.94
C PHE A 196 12.31 5.66 -17.66
N LYS A 197 12.76 4.50 -17.20
CA LYS A 197 12.40 3.19 -17.75
C LYS A 197 11.95 2.28 -16.64
N ARG A 198 10.85 1.56 -16.88
CA ARG A 198 10.31 0.51 -16.00
C ARG A 198 10.20 -0.76 -16.79
N MET A 199 10.93 -1.77 -16.36
CA MET A 199 10.88 -3.10 -16.94
C MET A 199 10.00 -3.98 -16.06
N ILE A 200 8.97 -4.59 -16.66
CA ILE A 200 8.03 -5.46 -15.97
C ILE A 200 8.06 -6.83 -16.63
N THR A 201 8.26 -7.86 -15.81
CA THR A 201 8.21 -9.26 -16.22
C THR A 201 7.20 -9.98 -15.35
N LEU A 202 6.37 -10.84 -15.93
CA LEU A 202 5.50 -11.77 -15.22
C LEU A 202 6.05 -13.18 -15.47
N ASP A 203 6.27 -13.95 -14.39
CA ASP A 203 6.68 -15.34 -14.50
C ASP A 203 5.50 -16.28 -14.87
N ASP A 204 5.77 -17.57 -14.93
CA ASP A 204 4.75 -18.59 -15.25
C ASP A 204 3.78 -18.85 -14.08
N ASP A 205 4.05 -18.29 -12.89
CA ASP A 205 3.20 -18.41 -11.72
C ASP A 205 2.43 -17.10 -11.45
N PHE A 206 2.82 -16.31 -10.45
CA PHE A 206 2.08 -15.12 -10.01
C PHE A 206 2.99 -13.91 -9.79
N MET A 207 4.32 -14.06 -10.01
CA MET A 207 5.29 -13.06 -9.59
C MET A 207 5.55 -12.01 -10.68
N PHE A 208 5.31 -10.76 -10.32
CA PHE A 208 5.77 -9.62 -11.10
C PHE A 208 7.13 -9.16 -10.61
N THR A 209 8.10 -9.10 -11.53
CA THR A 209 9.38 -8.44 -11.28
C THR A 209 9.35 -7.05 -11.90
N VAL A 210 9.54 -6.02 -11.08
CA VAL A 210 9.61 -4.62 -11.53
C VAL A 210 11.03 -4.10 -11.32
N ARG A 211 11.64 -3.61 -12.39
CA ARG A 211 12.97 -3.00 -12.35
C ARG A 211 12.90 -1.60 -12.93
N ASP A 212 13.25 -0.62 -12.13
CA ASP A 212 13.28 0.77 -12.51
C ASP A 212 14.70 1.23 -12.83
N VAL A 213 14.87 1.98 -13.92
CA VAL A 213 16.14 2.54 -14.39
C VAL A 213 15.92 3.98 -14.82
N VAL A 214 16.90 4.84 -14.53
CA VAL A 214 16.91 6.23 -15.03
C VAL A 214 18.17 6.43 -15.84
N GLU A 215 18.03 6.80 -17.11
CA GLU A 215 19.12 7.25 -17.96
C GLU A 215 19.28 8.76 -17.81
N ASN A 216 20.45 9.16 -17.36
CA ASN A 216 20.79 10.57 -17.18
C ASN A 216 21.67 11.05 -18.34
N LYS A 217 21.12 11.99 -19.12
CA LYS A 217 21.82 12.65 -20.25
C LYS A 217 22.12 14.11 -19.97
N THR A 218 21.97 14.58 -18.71
CA THR A 218 22.19 15.99 -18.37
C THR A 218 23.66 16.36 -18.24
N GLY A 219 24.57 15.39 -18.05
CA GLY A 219 25.98 15.63 -17.73
C GLY A 219 26.25 15.94 -16.25
N GLU A 220 25.21 16.13 -15.42
CA GLU A 220 25.32 16.38 -13.98
C GLU A 220 24.77 15.20 -13.18
N ALA A 221 25.29 14.98 -11.97
CA ALA A 221 24.77 13.94 -11.08
C ALA A 221 23.38 14.34 -10.56
N VAL A 222 22.43 13.39 -10.59
CA VAL A 222 21.09 13.57 -10.03
C VAL A 222 20.85 12.53 -8.92
N SER A 223 20.21 12.97 -7.84
CA SER A 223 19.81 12.08 -6.74
C SER A 223 18.29 11.88 -6.78
N LEU A 224 17.87 10.63 -6.98
CA LEU A 224 16.48 10.21 -7.02
C LEU A 224 16.28 9.05 -6.04
N TYR A 225 15.13 9.02 -5.39
CA TYR A 225 14.76 7.98 -4.44
C TYR A 225 13.58 7.19 -5.02
N PRO A 226 13.79 5.91 -5.38
CA PRO A 226 12.71 5.06 -5.85
C PRO A 226 11.78 4.68 -4.69
N TYR A 227 10.50 4.50 -4.99
CA TYR A 227 9.52 3.94 -4.06
C TYR A 227 8.64 2.91 -4.74
N GLY A 228 8.12 1.96 -3.96
CA GLY A 228 7.02 1.07 -4.30
C GLY A 228 5.89 1.24 -3.30
N LEU A 229 4.67 1.25 -3.78
CA LEU A 229 3.47 1.43 -2.98
C LEU A 229 2.43 0.38 -3.38
N VAL A 230 1.85 -0.31 -2.40
CA VAL A 230 0.63 -1.08 -2.57
C VAL A 230 -0.49 -0.34 -1.85
N SER A 231 -1.52 0.06 -2.60
CA SER A 231 -2.64 0.85 -2.08
C SER A 231 -3.94 0.08 -2.21
N ARG A 232 -4.68 -0.03 -1.11
CA ARG A 232 -6.01 -0.63 -1.06
C ARG A 232 -6.98 0.29 -0.34
N THR A 233 -8.16 0.51 -0.91
CA THR A 233 -9.23 1.26 -0.27
C THR A 233 -10.32 0.30 0.23
N GLY A 234 -10.73 0.48 1.47
CA GLY A 234 -11.71 -0.35 2.15
C GLY A 234 -11.10 -1.59 2.81
N LEU A 235 -11.82 -2.12 3.79
CA LEU A 235 -11.46 -3.36 4.46
C LEU A 235 -11.89 -4.56 3.62
N PRO A 236 -11.11 -5.65 3.59
CA PRO A 236 -11.56 -6.91 3.01
C PRO A 236 -12.78 -7.42 3.79
N GLN A 237 -13.70 -8.05 3.08
CA GLN A 237 -14.76 -8.81 3.74
C GLN A 237 -14.15 -10.12 4.24
N THR A 238 -14.18 -10.33 5.56
CA THR A 238 -13.70 -11.56 6.18
C THR A 238 -14.89 -12.42 6.61
N THR A 239 -14.68 -13.72 6.69
CA THR A 239 -15.72 -14.68 7.05
C THR A 239 -16.01 -14.71 8.56
N GLY A 240 -15.45 -13.78 9.35
CA GLY A 240 -15.66 -13.71 10.80
C GLY A 240 -14.91 -14.75 11.62
N PHE A 241 -14.04 -15.54 11.01
CA PHE A 241 -13.15 -16.43 11.73
C PHE A 241 -11.94 -15.67 12.31
N TYR A 242 -11.34 -16.23 13.35
CA TYR A 242 -10.11 -15.67 13.92
C TYR A 242 -8.98 -15.74 12.88
N ILE A 243 -8.52 -14.56 12.45
CA ILE A 243 -7.43 -14.40 11.49
C ILE A 243 -6.22 -13.85 12.25
N LEU A 244 -5.08 -14.53 12.15
CA LEU A 244 -3.84 -14.12 12.82
C LEU A 244 -3.16 -12.92 12.12
N HIS A 245 -3.40 -12.76 10.81
CA HIS A 245 -2.83 -11.67 10.03
C HIS A 245 -3.74 -11.30 8.86
N GLU A 246 -3.98 -10.00 8.71
CA GLU A 246 -4.61 -9.40 7.53
C GLU A 246 -3.69 -8.30 6.98
N GLY A 247 -3.34 -8.37 5.69
CA GLY A 247 -2.55 -7.35 5.04
C GLY A 247 -1.42 -7.91 4.17
N ALA A 248 -0.58 -7.01 3.68
CA ALA A 248 0.59 -7.36 2.91
C ALA A 248 1.73 -7.86 3.81
N LEU A 249 2.41 -8.91 3.37
CA LEU A 249 3.67 -9.37 3.95
C LEU A 249 4.80 -8.93 3.02
N GLY A 250 5.88 -8.38 3.58
CA GLY A 250 7.06 -7.96 2.84
C GLY A 250 8.34 -8.44 3.52
N VAL A 251 9.34 -8.75 2.70
CA VAL A 251 10.73 -8.97 3.13
C VAL A 251 11.55 -7.84 2.50
N PHE A 252 12.28 -7.07 3.32
CA PHE A 252 13.07 -5.92 2.92
C PHE A 252 14.57 -6.19 3.17
#